data_c3c0b469f53053465141c1dba3cddebc
#
_entry.id   c3c0b469f53053465141c1dba3cddebc
#
_cell.length_a   1.000
_cell.length_b   1.000
_cell.length_c   1.000
_cell.angle_alpha   90.00
_cell.angle_beta   90.00
_cell.angle_gamma   90.00
#
_symmetry.space_group_name_H-M   'P 1'
#
loop_
_entity.id
_entity.type
_entity.pdbx_description
1 polymer ?
#
loop_
_entity_poly.entity_id
_entity_poly.type
_entity_poly.pdbx_seq_one_letter_code
_entity_poly.pdbx_strand_id
1 'polypeptide(L)' 'MATGIVKWFNDAKGFGFITPDEGSEDLFAHFSEIKADGFKSLRENQRVEFEVKTGPKGKQAATIKPL' A
#
# COMPACT_ATOMS: atom_id res chain seq x y z
N MET A 1 13.09 -0.91 -4.64
CA MET A 1 11.74 -1.02 -4.04
C MET A 1 11.71 -0.25 -2.73
N ALA A 2 10.63 0.45 -2.48
CA ALA A 2 10.46 1.13 -1.21
C ALA A 2 9.81 0.18 -0.21
N THR A 3 9.93 0.51 1.07
CA THR A 3 9.28 -0.24 2.14
C THR A 3 8.51 0.72 3.03
N GLY A 4 7.54 0.21 3.75
CA GLY A 4 6.75 1.02 4.66
C GLY A 4 5.81 0.16 5.50
N ILE A 5 4.91 0.85 6.17
CA ILE A 5 3.95 0.22 7.09
C ILE A 5 2.54 0.62 6.67
N VAL A 6 1.63 -0.35 6.65
CA VAL A 6 0.22 -0.08 6.37
C VAL A 6 -0.34 0.75 7.50
N LYS A 7 -0.82 1.95 7.18
CA LYS A 7 -1.44 2.82 8.16
C LYS A 7 -2.84 2.33 8.51
N TRP A 8 -3.63 2.04 7.49
CA TRP A 8 -4.92 1.39 7.62
C TRP A 8 -5.36 0.88 6.24
N PHE A 9 -6.27 -0.06 6.23
CA PHE A 9 -6.81 -0.61 5.00
C PHE A 9 -8.26 -1.03 5.25
N ASN A 10 -9.15 -0.70 4.30
CA ASN A 10 -10.56 -1.04 4.36
C ASN A 10 -10.86 -2.12 3.34
N ASP A 11 -11.10 -3.34 3.81
CA ASP A 11 -11.35 -4.49 2.94
C ASP A 11 -12.62 -4.32 2.12
N ALA A 12 -13.64 -3.72 2.70
CA ALA A 12 -14.93 -3.56 2.01
C ALA A 12 -14.82 -2.59 0.85
N LYS A 13 -14.05 -1.53 1.03
CA LYS A 13 -13.85 -0.53 -0.02
C LYS A 13 -12.66 -0.83 -0.92
N GLY A 14 -11.76 -1.69 -0.48
CA GLY A 14 -10.63 -2.14 -1.28
C GLY A 14 -9.49 -1.15 -1.38
N PHE A 15 -9.30 -0.26 -0.41
CA PHE A 15 -8.18 0.67 -0.43
C PHE A 15 -7.76 1.07 0.97
N GLY A 16 -6.58 1.67 1.05
CA GLY A 16 -6.01 2.16 2.28
C GLY A 16 -4.80 3.03 2.02
N PHE A 17 -3.99 3.21 3.03
CA PHE A 17 -2.80 4.05 2.94
C PHE A 17 -1.60 3.37 3.57
N ILE A 18 -0.44 3.63 2.99
CA ILE A 18 0.86 3.12 3.47
C ILE A 18 1.71 4.31 3.86
N THR A 19 2.31 4.24 5.05
CA THR A 19 3.27 5.23 5.50
C THR A 19 4.66 4.72 5.10
N PRO A 20 5.32 5.37 4.13
CA PRO A 20 6.64 4.91 3.70
C PRO A 20 7.69 5.12 4.79
N ASP A 21 8.71 4.26 4.82
CA ASP A 21 9.81 4.42 5.76
C ASP A 21 10.57 5.72 5.52
N GLU A 22 10.68 6.11 4.26
CA GLU A 22 11.31 7.36 3.88
C GLU A 22 10.29 8.25 3.19
N GLY A 23 10.29 9.53 3.52
CA GLY A 23 9.34 10.47 2.98
C GLY A 23 8.33 10.87 4.04
N SER A 24 7.52 11.86 3.70
CA SER A 24 6.61 12.47 4.67
C SER A 24 5.14 12.25 4.36
N GLU A 25 4.81 11.76 3.18
CA GLU A 25 3.43 11.62 2.76
C GLU A 25 3.00 10.17 2.70
N ASP A 26 1.81 9.89 3.21
CA ASP A 26 1.20 8.57 3.07
C ASP A 26 0.86 8.33 1.60
N LEU A 27 0.95 7.08 1.18
CA LEU A 27 0.68 6.68 -0.18
C LEU A 27 -0.64 5.94 -0.26
N PHE A 28 -1.44 6.27 -1.26
CA PHE A 28 -2.68 5.56 -1.53
C PHE A 28 -2.37 4.13 -1.98
N ALA A 29 -3.09 3.15 -1.42
CA ALA A 29 -2.90 1.74 -1.75
C ALA A 29 -4.25 1.13 -2.13
N HIS A 30 -4.37 0.68 -3.38
CA HIS A 30 -5.59 0.05 -3.88
C HIS A 30 -5.39 -1.47 -3.94
N PHE A 31 -6.46 -2.24 -3.69
CA PHE A 31 -6.34 -3.69 -3.63
C PHE A 31 -5.80 -4.29 -4.92
N SER A 32 -6.05 -3.65 -6.07
CA SER A 32 -5.55 -4.14 -7.35
C SER A 32 -4.02 -4.14 -7.44
N GLU A 33 -3.36 -3.39 -6.57
CA GLU A 33 -1.89 -3.33 -6.54
C GLU A 33 -1.26 -4.32 -5.57
N ILE A 34 -2.07 -5.06 -4.82
CA ILE A 34 -1.56 -6.05 -3.88
C ILE A 34 -1.19 -7.31 -4.64
N LYS A 35 0.07 -7.71 -4.55
CA LYS A 35 0.59 -8.91 -5.22
C LYS A 35 0.72 -10.03 -4.21
N ALA A 36 -0.39 -10.66 -3.92
CA ALA A 36 -0.45 -11.79 -2.99
C ALA A 36 -1.45 -12.80 -3.51
N ASP A 37 -1.24 -14.06 -3.19
CA ASP A 37 -2.19 -15.12 -3.54
C ASP A 37 -3.39 -15.04 -2.61
N GLY A 38 -4.56 -15.38 -3.13
CA GLY A 38 -5.77 -15.44 -2.33
C GLY A 38 -6.37 -14.06 -2.06
N PHE A 39 -6.82 -13.86 -0.84
CA PHE A 39 -7.52 -12.64 -0.46
C PHE A 39 -6.59 -11.44 -0.45
N LYS A 40 -6.92 -10.41 -1.24
CA LYS A 40 -6.08 -9.23 -1.39
C LYS A 40 -6.45 -8.20 -0.33
N SER A 41 -5.78 -8.28 0.80
CA SER A 41 -6.01 -7.39 1.92
C SER A 41 -4.70 -7.07 2.62
N LEU A 42 -4.70 -5.96 3.35
CA LEU A 42 -3.56 -5.54 4.16
C LEU A 42 -4.04 -5.32 5.59
N ARG A 43 -3.14 -5.52 6.54
CA ARG A 43 -3.44 -5.31 7.96
C ARG A 43 -2.78 -4.02 8.42
N GLU A 44 -3.42 -3.35 9.35
CA GLU A 44 -2.83 -2.20 10.03
C GLU A 44 -1.49 -2.58 10.64
N ASN A 45 -0.50 -1.72 10.45
CA ASN A 45 0.87 -1.89 10.93
C ASN A 45 1.68 -3.00 10.25
N GLN A 46 1.13 -3.62 9.21
CA GLN A 46 1.87 -4.64 8.45
C GLN A 46 3.00 -4.01 7.65
N ARG A 47 4.17 -4.68 7.63
CA ARG A 47 5.30 -4.25 6.79
C ARG A 47 5.06 -4.69 5.36
N VAL A 48 5.32 -3.78 4.43
CA VAL A 48 5.15 -4.06 2.99
C VAL A 48 6.29 -3.48 2.19
N GLU A 49 6.50 -4.05 1.02
CA GLU A 49 7.41 -3.56 0.00
C GLU A 49 6.57 -3.10 -1.19
N PHE A 50 6.95 -2.01 -1.84
CA PHE A 50 6.14 -1.48 -2.92
C PHE A 50 6.96 -0.56 -3.83
N GLU A 51 6.36 -0.18 -4.95
CA GLU A 51 6.89 0.84 -5.85
C GLU A 51 6.05 2.09 -5.72
N VAL A 52 6.68 3.25 -5.89
CA VAL A 52 5.96 4.53 -5.85
C VAL A 52 5.67 4.96 -7.29
N LYS A 53 4.42 5.29 -7.56
CA LYS A 53 4.04 5.84 -8.86
C LYS A 53 3.11 7.03 -8.67
N THR A 54 3.04 7.90 -9.68
CA THR A 54 2.14 9.05 -9.67
C THR A 54 0.84 8.66 -10.35
N GLY A 55 -0.27 8.91 -9.68
CA GLY A 55 -1.61 8.64 -10.22
C GLY A 55 -2.48 9.88 -10.19
N PRO A 56 -3.75 9.74 -10.60
CA PRO A 56 -4.69 10.87 -10.62
C PRO A 56 -4.90 11.53 -9.26
N LYS A 57 -4.73 10.76 -8.19
CA LYS A 57 -4.91 11.25 -6.82
C LYS A 57 -3.59 11.56 -6.12
N GLY A 58 -2.50 11.68 -6.88
CA GLY A 58 -1.19 11.93 -6.34
C GLY A 58 -0.34 10.66 -6.31
N LYS A 59 0.59 10.58 -5.38
CA LYS A 59 1.48 9.41 -5.29
C LYS A 59 0.75 8.20 -4.74
N GLN A 60 1.01 7.05 -5.36
CA GLN A 60 0.39 5.78 -5.00
C GLN A 60 1.43 4.71 -4.81
N ALA A 61 1.10 3.73 -3.98
CA ALA A 61 1.91 2.50 -3.87
C ALA A 61 1.44 1.52 -4.95
N ALA A 62 2.39 0.91 -5.63
CA ALA A 62 2.13 -0.07 -6.69
C ALA A 62 2.91 -1.33 -6.39
N THR A 63 2.47 -2.47 -6.93
CA THR A 63 3.17 -3.75 -6.78
C THR A 63 3.47 -4.02 -5.30
N ILE A 64 2.44 -3.97 -4.47
CA ILE A 64 2.56 -4.08 -3.02
C ILE A 64 2.73 -5.54 -2.63
N LYS A 65 3.79 -5.83 -1.88
CA LYS A 65 4.07 -7.19 -1.41
C LYS A 65 4.21 -7.19 0.11
N PRO A 66 3.44 -8.02 0.81
CA PRO A 66 3.64 -8.19 2.26
C PRO A 66 5.03 -8.75 2.53
N LEU A 67 5.66 -8.25 3.55
CA LEU A 67 6.97 -8.74 3.99
C LEU A 67 6.84 -9.77 5.10
#